data_18044604b96f54348dc2c49a934e72c5
#
_entry.id   18044604b96f54348dc2c49a934e72c5
#
_cell.length_a   1.000
_cell.length_b   1.000
_cell.length_c   1.000
_cell.angle_alpha   90.00
_cell.angle_beta   90.00
_cell.angle_gamma   90.00
#
_symmetry.space_group_name_H-M   'P 1'
#
loop_
_entity.id
_entity.type
_entity.pdbx_description
1 polymer ?
#
loop_
_entity_poly.entity_id
_entity_poly.type
_entity_poly.pdbx_seq_one_letter_code
_entity_poly.pdbx_strand_id
1 'polypeptide(L)'
;MDFRIGQGYDVHQLVEGRPLIIGGVSIPYERGLLGHSDADVLLHAITDALFGAAAMGDIGRHFPDTDAKFSGADSRVLLREAFARVSEAGFGIMNVDSTVIAQAPKLAPYIEAIRANIAEDLELPLTRVNVKAKTNEKLGYLGRKEGIEAQAAVLLMRTGIDA
;
A
#
# COMPACT_ATOMS: atom_id res chain seq x y z
N MET A 1 4.95 2.65 -27.16
CA MET A 1 4.79 1.99 -25.84
C MET A 1 3.83 2.79 -24.97
N ASP A 2 2.93 2.11 -24.30
CA ASP A 2 1.90 2.75 -23.47
C ASP A 2 2.26 2.54 -21.99
N PHE A 3 3.02 3.48 -21.45
CA PHE A 3 3.39 3.50 -20.05
C PHE A 3 2.42 4.38 -19.25
N ARG A 4 2.08 3.95 -18.06
CA ARG A 4 1.18 4.66 -17.15
C ARG A 4 1.80 4.78 -15.77
N ILE A 5 1.81 5.98 -15.23
CA ILE A 5 2.22 6.18 -13.84
C ILE A 5 0.97 6.35 -12.97
N GLY A 6 1.05 5.84 -11.75
CA GLY A 6 0.02 6.03 -10.73
C GLY A 6 0.66 6.42 -9.42
N GLN A 7 -0.06 7.23 -8.66
CA GLN A 7 0.37 7.70 -7.35
C GLN A 7 -0.71 7.33 -6.34
N GLY A 8 -0.30 6.82 -5.20
CA GLY A 8 -1.20 6.48 -4.11
C GLY A 8 -0.77 7.15 -2.82
N TYR A 9 -1.75 7.43 -1.98
CA TYR A 9 -1.57 8.07 -0.69
C TYR A 9 -2.56 7.47 0.29
N ASP A 10 -2.13 7.20 1.52
CA ASP A 10 -3.03 6.80 2.58
C ASP A 10 -2.49 7.28 3.93
N VAL A 11 -3.37 7.46 4.89
CA VAL A 11 -3.03 7.85 6.24
C VAL A 11 -4.02 7.21 7.21
N HIS A 12 -3.51 6.69 8.32
CA HIS A 12 -4.34 6.14 9.39
C HIS A 12 -3.88 6.65 10.75
N GLN A 13 -4.82 6.81 11.66
CA GLN A 13 -4.55 7.23 13.02
C GLN A 13 -3.95 6.09 13.83
N LEU A 14 -2.95 6.40 14.67
CA LEU A 14 -2.41 5.46 15.65
C LEU A 14 -3.28 5.47 16.90
N VAL A 15 -3.76 4.29 17.31
CA VAL A 15 -4.62 4.12 18.48
C VAL A 15 -4.19 2.90 19.29
N GLU A 16 -4.57 2.89 20.57
CA GLU A 16 -4.36 1.72 21.42
C GLU A 16 -5.33 0.59 21.05
N GLY A 17 -4.94 -0.65 21.33
CA GLY A 17 -5.81 -1.81 21.17
C GLY A 17 -5.91 -2.36 19.75
N ARG A 18 -5.06 -1.88 18.84
CA ARG A 18 -5.00 -2.38 17.46
C ARG A 18 -3.60 -2.91 17.16
N PRO A 19 -3.48 -3.98 16.36
CA PRO A 19 -2.18 -4.40 15.87
C PRO A 19 -1.64 -3.39 14.86
N LEU A 20 -0.33 -3.25 14.80
CA LEU A 20 0.33 -2.43 13.77
C LEU A 20 0.76 -3.35 12.64
N ILE A 21 0.11 -3.21 11.49
CA ILE A 21 0.40 -4.01 10.30
C ILE A 21 0.79 -3.06 9.17
N ILE A 22 1.98 -3.22 8.65
CA ILE A 22 2.50 -2.41 7.54
C ILE A 22 3.14 -3.34 6.51
N GLY A 23 2.70 -3.26 5.28
CA GLY A 23 3.19 -4.14 4.22
C GLY A 23 2.93 -5.61 4.52
N GLY A 24 1.84 -5.92 5.20
CA GLY A 24 1.49 -7.27 5.60
C GLY A 24 2.32 -7.82 6.76
N VAL A 25 3.19 -7.01 7.37
CA VAL A 25 4.04 -7.42 8.50
C VAL A 25 3.47 -6.88 9.80
N SER A 26 3.27 -7.76 10.78
CA SER A 26 2.86 -7.36 12.12
C SER A 26 4.08 -6.87 12.88
N ILE A 27 4.05 -5.61 13.28
CA ILE A 27 5.17 -4.93 13.92
C ILE A 27 4.86 -4.73 15.39
N PRO A 28 5.73 -5.20 16.31
CA PRO A 28 5.52 -4.96 17.73
C PRO A 28 5.55 -3.47 18.07
N TYR A 29 4.44 -2.98 18.61
CA TYR A 29 4.31 -1.58 19.01
C TYR A 29 3.11 -1.45 19.94
N GLU A 30 3.10 -0.44 20.82
CA GLU A 30 2.04 -0.22 21.78
C GLU A 30 0.72 0.28 21.16
N ARG A 31 0.77 0.75 19.91
CA ARG A 31 -0.40 1.21 19.16
C ARG A 31 -0.43 0.58 17.79
N GLY A 32 -1.58 0.58 17.18
CA GLY A 32 -1.76 0.15 15.80
C GLY A 32 -2.61 1.14 15.03
N LEU A 33 -2.83 0.87 13.75
CA LEU A 33 -3.57 1.76 12.87
C LEU A 33 -5.06 1.48 12.92
N LEU A 34 -5.85 2.54 12.99
CA LEU A 34 -7.31 2.47 13.02
C LEU A 34 -7.85 2.50 11.60
N GLY A 35 -8.74 1.58 11.28
CA GLY A 35 -9.40 1.54 9.98
C GLY A 35 -10.42 0.41 9.89
N HIS A 36 -11.16 0.39 8.79
CA HIS A 36 -12.20 -0.60 8.51
C HIS A 36 -11.62 -2.00 8.26
N SER A 37 -10.48 -2.07 7.56
CA SER A 37 -9.71 -3.29 7.32
C SER A 37 -8.63 -3.44 8.40
N ASP A 38 -7.50 -4.09 8.08
CA ASP A 38 -6.33 -4.11 8.94
C ASP A 38 -5.61 -2.75 9.00
N ALA A 39 -6.07 -1.77 8.22
CA ALA A 39 -5.52 -0.41 8.13
C ALA A 39 -4.05 -0.39 7.68
N ASP A 40 -3.67 -1.31 6.79
CA ASP A 40 -2.31 -1.34 6.23
C ASP A 40 -2.12 -0.16 5.30
N VAL A 41 -1.56 0.90 5.83
CA VAL A 41 -1.42 2.18 5.13
C VAL A 41 -0.56 2.06 3.87
N LEU A 42 0.44 1.19 3.89
CA LEU A 42 1.34 1.02 2.75
C LEU A 42 0.67 0.25 1.61
N LEU A 43 0.03 -0.88 1.93
CA LEU A 43 -0.66 -1.67 0.90
C LEU A 43 -1.84 -0.91 0.30
N HIS A 44 -2.52 -0.08 1.10
CA HIS A 44 -3.59 0.78 0.58
C HIS A 44 -3.05 1.82 -0.39
N ALA A 45 -1.91 2.44 -0.10
CA ALA A 45 -1.30 3.41 -1.00
C ALA A 45 -0.88 2.75 -2.32
N ILE A 46 -0.30 1.55 -2.26
CA ILE A 46 0.10 0.81 -3.47
C ILE A 46 -1.13 0.40 -4.29
N THR A 47 -2.18 -0.08 -3.62
CA THR A 47 -3.44 -0.45 -4.28
C THR A 47 -4.03 0.74 -5.04
N ASP A 48 -4.05 1.89 -4.40
CA ASP A 48 -4.55 3.13 -5.00
C ASP A 48 -3.71 3.56 -6.20
N ALA A 49 -2.38 3.41 -6.10
CA ALA A 49 -1.48 3.72 -7.19
C ALA A 49 -1.71 2.82 -8.42
N LEU A 50 -1.99 1.53 -8.19
CA LEU A 50 -2.30 0.59 -9.27
C LEU A 50 -3.57 1.02 -10.02
N PHE A 51 -4.64 1.29 -9.30
CA PHE A 51 -5.89 1.73 -9.91
C PHE A 51 -5.72 3.08 -10.61
N GLY A 52 -4.99 4.00 -10.02
CA GLY A 52 -4.74 5.31 -10.63
C GLY A 52 -4.00 5.20 -11.95
N ALA A 53 -2.95 4.39 -12.00
CA ALA A 53 -2.18 4.18 -13.24
C ALA A 53 -3.02 3.57 -14.36
N ALA A 54 -3.93 2.67 -14.01
CA ALA A 54 -4.82 2.01 -14.97
C ALA A 54 -6.07 2.85 -15.30
N ALA A 55 -6.23 4.02 -14.72
CA ALA A 55 -7.41 4.88 -14.86
C ALA A 55 -8.70 4.16 -14.42
N MET A 56 -8.62 3.40 -13.33
CA MET A 56 -9.70 2.58 -12.81
C MET A 56 -10.29 3.13 -11.49
N GLY A 57 -10.10 4.40 -11.22
CA GLY A 57 -10.61 5.03 -10.01
C GLY A 57 -9.67 4.84 -8.83
N ASP A 58 -10.22 4.45 -7.70
CA ASP A 58 -9.51 4.34 -6.43
C ASP A 58 -9.93 3.11 -5.63
N ILE A 59 -9.25 2.89 -4.50
CA ILE A 59 -9.52 1.74 -3.62
C ILE A 59 -10.95 1.73 -3.08
N GLY A 60 -11.49 2.90 -2.73
CA GLY A 60 -12.85 3.00 -2.19
C GLY A 60 -13.92 2.62 -3.20
N ARG A 61 -13.67 2.84 -4.47
CA ARG A 61 -14.59 2.45 -5.54
C ARG A 61 -14.65 0.93 -5.72
N HIS A 62 -13.51 0.25 -5.58
CA HIS A 62 -13.41 -1.20 -5.75
C HIS A 62 -13.74 -1.97 -4.48
N PHE A 63 -13.39 -1.42 -3.32
CA PHE A 63 -13.53 -2.07 -2.02
C PHE A 63 -14.17 -1.11 -1.02
N PRO A 64 -15.47 -0.77 -1.20
CA PRO A 64 -16.12 0.23 -0.36
C PRO A 64 -16.24 -0.23 1.10
N ASP A 65 -16.03 0.68 2.03
CA ASP A 65 -16.15 0.43 3.47
C ASP A 65 -17.57 -0.02 3.87
N THR A 66 -18.56 0.34 3.07
CA THR A 66 -19.95 -0.06 3.30
C THR A 66 -20.24 -1.52 2.97
N ASP A 67 -19.32 -2.20 2.26
CA ASP A 67 -19.47 -3.60 1.90
C ASP A 67 -18.94 -4.47 3.04
N ALA A 68 -19.84 -5.20 3.71
CA ALA A 68 -19.49 -6.09 4.82
C ALA A 68 -18.45 -7.16 4.42
N LYS A 69 -18.39 -7.51 3.13
CA LYS A 69 -17.41 -8.45 2.58
C LYS A 69 -15.96 -8.04 2.87
N PHE A 70 -15.70 -6.73 2.98
CA PHE A 70 -14.35 -6.19 3.17
C PHE A 70 -14.07 -5.76 4.62
N SER A 71 -15.04 -5.93 5.52
CA SER A 71 -14.84 -5.61 6.93
C SER A 71 -13.76 -6.52 7.54
N GLY A 72 -12.75 -5.92 8.17
CA GLY A 72 -11.62 -6.67 8.75
C GLY A 72 -10.72 -7.32 7.69
N ALA A 73 -10.84 -6.90 6.43
CA ALA A 73 -10.10 -7.53 5.34
C ALA A 73 -8.59 -7.45 5.51
N ASP A 74 -7.90 -8.51 5.11
CA ASP A 74 -6.46 -8.54 4.95
C ASP A 74 -6.10 -7.73 3.70
N SER A 75 -5.36 -6.66 3.89
CA SER A 75 -4.98 -5.77 2.78
C SER A 75 -4.10 -6.44 1.72
N ARG A 76 -3.43 -7.54 2.06
CA ARG A 76 -2.71 -8.33 1.05
C ARG A 76 -3.68 -8.99 0.07
N VAL A 77 -4.84 -9.44 0.56
CA VAL A 77 -5.89 -9.99 -0.31
C VAL A 77 -6.42 -8.90 -1.24
N LEU A 78 -6.66 -7.70 -0.70
CA LEU A 78 -7.10 -6.56 -1.51
C LEU A 78 -6.07 -6.17 -2.57
N LEU A 79 -4.79 -6.19 -2.20
CA LEU A 79 -3.70 -5.86 -3.12
C LEU A 79 -3.64 -6.88 -4.27
N ARG A 80 -3.73 -8.17 -3.96
CA ARG A 80 -3.75 -9.22 -4.99
C ARG A 80 -4.96 -9.10 -5.90
N GLU A 81 -6.12 -8.74 -5.35
CA GLU A 81 -7.33 -8.51 -6.15
C GLU A 81 -7.17 -7.30 -7.08
N ALA A 82 -6.57 -6.22 -6.58
CA ALA A 82 -6.27 -5.04 -7.40
C ALA A 82 -5.33 -5.39 -8.55
N PHE A 83 -4.29 -6.16 -8.25
CA PHE A 83 -3.37 -6.65 -9.28
C PHE A 83 -4.10 -7.48 -10.35
N ALA A 84 -4.99 -8.39 -9.93
CA ALA A 84 -5.77 -9.18 -10.85
C ALA A 84 -6.63 -8.32 -11.78
N ARG A 85 -7.31 -7.31 -11.23
CA ARG A 85 -8.17 -6.40 -12.00
C ARG A 85 -7.37 -5.57 -13.00
N VAL A 86 -6.22 -5.07 -12.58
CA VAL A 86 -5.33 -4.27 -13.43
C VAL A 86 -4.74 -5.15 -14.54
N SER A 87 -4.35 -6.37 -14.21
CA SER A 87 -3.83 -7.35 -15.19
C SER A 87 -4.90 -7.70 -16.23
N GLU A 88 -6.13 -7.94 -15.79
CA GLU A 88 -7.25 -8.25 -16.67
C GLU A 88 -7.56 -7.09 -17.61
N ALA A 89 -7.33 -5.86 -17.16
CA ALA A 89 -7.49 -4.67 -17.98
C ALA A 89 -6.35 -4.49 -19.00
N GLY A 90 -5.36 -5.36 -19.01
CA GLY A 90 -4.30 -5.38 -20.02
C GLY A 90 -3.00 -4.69 -19.61
N PHE A 91 -2.75 -4.53 -18.30
CA PHE A 91 -1.55 -3.87 -17.80
C PHE A 91 -0.64 -4.83 -17.05
N GLY A 92 0.67 -4.66 -17.23
CA GLY A 92 1.69 -5.28 -16.41
C GLY A 92 2.38 -4.23 -15.54
N ILE A 93 2.87 -4.65 -14.38
CA ILE A 93 3.59 -3.76 -13.46
C ILE A 93 5.07 -3.77 -13.81
N MET A 94 5.65 -2.59 -14.03
CA MET A 94 7.08 -2.45 -14.28
C MET A 94 7.85 -2.32 -12.98
N ASN A 95 7.40 -1.46 -12.06
CA ASN A 95 8.02 -1.32 -10.75
C ASN A 95 7.09 -0.60 -9.77
N VAL A 96 7.42 -0.73 -8.49
CA VAL A 96 6.73 -0.05 -7.39
C VAL A 96 7.79 0.62 -6.53
N ASP A 97 7.60 1.90 -6.25
CA ASP A 97 8.38 2.64 -5.25
C ASP A 97 7.42 3.20 -4.20
N SER A 98 7.82 3.13 -2.95
CA SER A 98 6.94 3.56 -1.86
C SER A 98 7.72 4.14 -0.69
N THR A 99 7.03 4.96 0.10
CA THR A 99 7.58 5.59 1.29
C THR A 99 6.57 5.50 2.42
N VAL A 100 7.01 5.02 3.59
CA VAL A 100 6.22 5.06 4.81
C VAL A 100 6.79 6.15 5.71
N ILE A 101 5.94 7.05 6.18
CA ILE A 101 6.34 8.13 7.08
C ILE A 101 5.78 7.81 8.46
N ALA A 102 6.66 7.44 9.38
CA ALA A 102 6.32 7.09 10.75
C ALA A 102 7.38 7.61 11.70
N GLN A 103 6.98 8.41 12.68
CA GLN A 103 7.92 8.90 13.69
C GLN A 103 8.43 7.75 14.57
N ALA A 104 7.58 6.77 14.82
CA ALA A 104 7.88 5.53 15.53
C ALA A 104 6.84 4.48 15.12
N PRO A 105 7.13 3.16 15.26
CA PRO A 105 8.42 2.57 15.60
C PRO A 105 9.44 2.64 14.47
N LYS A 106 10.68 2.19 14.73
CA LYS A 106 11.67 2.05 13.66
C LYS A 106 11.25 0.92 12.72
N LEU A 107 11.18 1.23 11.43
CA LEU A 107 10.73 0.27 10.42
C LEU A 107 11.87 -0.47 9.72
N ALA A 108 13.10 0.01 9.86
CA ALA A 108 14.25 -0.59 9.18
C ALA A 108 14.36 -2.11 9.34
N PRO A 109 14.15 -2.69 10.53
CA PRO A 109 14.24 -4.15 10.69
C PRO A 109 13.20 -4.94 9.88
N TYR A 110 12.12 -4.29 9.43
CA TYR A 110 10.99 -4.95 8.78
C TYR A 110 10.93 -4.71 7.26
N ILE A 111 11.77 -3.82 6.74
CA ILE A 111 11.70 -3.38 5.33
C ILE A 111 11.84 -4.57 4.37
N GLU A 112 12.77 -5.49 4.59
CA GLU A 112 12.98 -6.61 3.67
C GLU A 112 11.79 -7.57 3.67
N ALA A 113 11.19 -7.83 4.84
CA ALA A 113 9.99 -8.66 4.92
C ALA A 113 8.79 -7.98 4.21
N ILE A 114 8.67 -6.67 4.36
CA ILE A 114 7.64 -5.88 3.69
C ILE A 114 7.81 -5.95 2.17
N ARG A 115 9.04 -5.72 1.68
CA ARG A 115 9.37 -5.83 0.25
C ARG A 115 9.01 -7.21 -0.30
N ALA A 116 9.38 -8.25 0.43
CA ALA A 116 9.10 -9.62 0.02
C ALA A 116 7.60 -9.88 -0.12
N ASN A 117 6.80 -9.40 0.81
CA ASN A 117 5.34 -9.53 0.73
C ASN A 117 4.76 -8.84 -0.51
N ILE A 118 5.19 -7.62 -0.78
CA ILE A 118 4.72 -6.85 -1.93
C ILE A 118 5.13 -7.55 -3.24
N ALA A 119 6.38 -7.99 -3.33
CA ALA A 119 6.87 -8.69 -4.50
C ALA A 119 6.09 -9.97 -4.77
N GLU A 120 5.80 -10.75 -3.72
CA GLU A 120 4.99 -11.96 -3.82
C GLU A 120 3.57 -11.64 -4.29
N ASP A 121 2.92 -10.67 -3.67
CA ASP A 121 1.53 -10.31 -3.99
C ASP A 121 1.37 -9.77 -5.41
N LEU A 122 2.38 -9.08 -5.93
CA LEU A 122 2.37 -8.49 -7.25
C LEU A 122 3.11 -9.32 -8.32
N GLU A 123 3.64 -10.48 -7.91
CA GLU A 123 4.37 -11.39 -8.80
C GLU A 123 5.56 -10.67 -9.48
N LEU A 124 6.31 -9.89 -8.71
CA LEU A 124 7.46 -9.12 -9.18
C LEU A 124 8.76 -9.65 -8.57
N PRO A 125 9.88 -9.53 -9.30
CA PRO A 125 11.18 -9.72 -8.67
C PRO A 125 11.45 -8.58 -7.67
N LEU A 126 12.23 -8.86 -6.62
CA LEU A 126 12.55 -7.87 -5.59
C LEU A 126 13.19 -6.60 -6.14
N THR A 127 13.91 -6.71 -7.25
CA THR A 127 14.57 -5.56 -7.89
C THR A 127 13.58 -4.52 -8.46
N ARG A 128 12.30 -4.86 -8.51
CA ARG A 128 11.25 -3.95 -9.00
C ARG A 128 10.34 -3.43 -7.90
N VAL A 129 10.68 -3.71 -6.64
CA VAL A 129 9.91 -3.28 -5.47
C VAL A 129 10.86 -2.56 -4.52
N ASN A 130 10.54 -1.31 -4.19
CA ASN A 130 11.31 -0.55 -3.23
C ASN A 130 10.41 0.02 -2.13
N VAL A 131 10.91 0.00 -0.89
CA VAL A 131 10.22 0.55 0.27
C VAL A 131 11.21 1.40 1.05
N LYS A 132 10.86 2.66 1.27
CA LYS A 132 11.63 3.60 2.09
C LYS A 132 10.84 3.90 3.36
N ALA A 133 11.53 4.06 4.46
CA ALA A 133 10.94 4.51 5.71
C ALA A 133 11.56 5.84 6.12
N LYS A 134 10.72 6.76 6.55
CA LYS A 134 11.13 8.10 6.95
C LYS A 134 10.45 8.48 8.25
N THR A 135 11.14 9.23 9.11
CA THR A 135 10.45 9.99 10.15
C THR A 135 9.96 11.31 9.56
N ASN A 136 9.15 12.04 10.31
CA ASN A 136 8.73 13.39 9.91
C ASN A 136 9.49 14.48 10.68
N GLU A 137 10.68 14.14 11.19
CA GLU A 137 11.56 15.08 11.91
C GLU A 137 10.82 15.77 13.08
N LYS A 138 9.91 15.03 13.74
CA LYS A 138 9.07 15.51 14.85
C LYS A 138 8.09 16.62 14.46
N LEU A 139 7.85 16.82 13.18
CA LEU A 139 6.96 17.86 12.68
C LEU A 139 5.54 17.34 12.44
N GLY A 140 4.56 18.16 12.80
CA GLY A 140 3.16 17.92 12.50
C GLY A 140 2.57 16.69 13.16
N TYR A 141 1.40 16.25 12.67
CA TYR A 141 0.69 15.11 13.24
C TYR A 141 1.48 13.81 13.12
N LEU A 142 2.25 13.64 12.08
CA LEU A 142 3.10 12.46 11.93
C LEU A 142 4.24 12.50 12.95
N GLY A 143 4.87 13.66 13.11
CA GLY A 143 5.96 13.86 14.06
C GLY A 143 5.51 13.77 15.51
N ARG A 144 4.22 14.02 15.80
CA ARG A 144 3.62 13.83 17.13
C ARG A 144 3.10 12.41 17.35
N LYS A 145 3.33 11.49 16.42
CA LYS A 145 2.90 10.09 16.51
C LYS A 145 1.38 9.92 16.56
N GLU A 146 0.64 10.81 15.91
CA GLU A 146 -0.81 10.72 15.82
C GLU A 146 -1.25 9.78 14.70
N GLY A 147 -0.41 9.55 13.72
CA GLY A 147 -0.71 8.68 12.59
C GLY A 147 0.54 8.25 11.85
N ILE A 148 0.33 7.37 10.88
CA ILE A 148 1.34 6.93 9.92
C ILE A 148 0.78 7.15 8.52
N GLU A 149 1.62 7.64 7.63
CA GLU A 149 1.28 7.96 6.26
C GLU A 149 2.12 7.11 5.31
N ALA A 150 1.57 6.78 4.16
CA ALA A 150 2.32 6.13 3.09
C ALA A 150 2.02 6.77 1.76
N GLN A 151 3.02 6.78 0.90
CA GLN A 151 2.92 7.22 -0.48
C GLN A 151 3.51 6.12 -1.37
N ALA A 152 2.93 5.93 -2.53
CA ALA A 152 3.41 4.95 -3.49
C ALA A 152 3.34 5.52 -4.90
N ALA A 153 4.26 5.08 -5.73
CA ALA A 153 4.23 5.32 -7.17
C ALA A 153 4.41 3.99 -7.88
N VAL A 154 3.66 3.77 -8.94
CA VAL A 154 3.80 2.58 -9.76
C VAL A 154 3.96 3.00 -11.21
N LEU A 155 4.69 2.18 -11.97
CA LEU A 155 4.74 2.28 -13.41
C LEU A 155 4.13 1.01 -13.99
N LEU A 156 3.10 1.20 -14.78
CA LEU A 156 2.47 0.13 -15.55
C LEU A 156 2.86 0.25 -17.03
N MET A 157 2.75 -0.87 -17.72
CA MET A 157 2.85 -0.89 -19.17
C MET A 157 1.68 -1.70 -19.71
N ARG A 158 1.03 -1.20 -20.75
CA ARG A 158 0.00 -1.99 -21.43
C ARG A 158 0.63 -3.19 -22.11
N THR A 159 0.11 -4.36 -21.82
CA THR A 159 0.61 -5.64 -22.37
C THR A 159 -0.35 -6.23 -23.40
N GLY A 160 -1.59 -5.71 -23.48
CA GLY A 160 -2.59 -6.15 -24.44
C GLY A 160 -2.31 -5.62 -25.85
N ILE A 161 -2.74 -6.38 -26.85
CA ILE A 161 -2.56 -6.02 -28.26
C ILE A 161 -3.55 -4.93 -28.68
N ASP A 162 -4.69 -4.86 -28.02
CA ASP A 162 -5.75 -3.90 -28.32
C ASP A 162 -5.91 -2.89 -27.20
N ALA A 163 -5.83 -1.69 -27.59
CA ALA A 163 -6.12 -0.56 -26.73
C ALA A 163 -7.65 -0.36 -26.68
#